data_540ef6a4bcc99ea6f1c9a1f5a9e1f0a2
#
_entry.id   540ef6a4bcc99ea6f1c9a1f5a9e1f0a2
#
_cell.length_a   1.000
_cell.length_b   1.000
_cell.length_c   1.000
_cell.angle_alpha   90.00
_cell.angle_beta   90.00
_cell.angle_gamma   90.00
#
_symmetry.space_group_name_H-M   'P 1'
#
loop_
_entity.id
_entity.type
_entity.pdbx_description
1 polymer ?
#
loop_
_entity_poly.entity_id
_entity_poly.type
_entity_poly.pdbx_seq_one_letter_code
_entity_poly.pdbx_strand_id
1 'polypeptide(L)'
;MTTKKLGRQTVALAHPPSVAGHANVVGKKEGEGPLAACFDYIDVNDAFGESTWEKSERAMQQKALALALEKAGPGEGQLDWLFAGDLLNQCVSSSFAAREQQCPFFGLYGACSTMGEGLALAAM
;
A
#
# COMPACT_ATOMS: atom_id res chain seq x y z
N MET A 1 24.12 -5.54 0.58
CA MET A 1 23.78 -4.54 1.61
C MET A 1 24.28 -5.02 2.95
N THR A 2 25.04 -4.21 3.68
CA THR A 2 25.48 -4.57 5.03
C THR A 2 24.45 -4.07 6.02
N THR A 3 23.56 -4.94 6.46
CA THR A 3 22.62 -4.64 7.53
C THR A 3 23.29 -4.92 8.87
N LYS A 4 23.07 -4.07 9.86
CA LYS A 4 23.54 -4.27 11.22
C LYS A 4 22.36 -4.56 12.13
N LYS A 5 22.39 -5.73 12.79
CA LYS A 5 21.43 -6.02 13.85
C LYS A 5 21.80 -5.25 15.12
N LEU A 6 20.84 -4.47 15.63
CA LEU A 6 20.97 -3.72 16.88
C LEU A 6 20.05 -4.35 17.92
N GLY A 7 20.66 -4.93 18.99
CA GLY A 7 19.87 -5.61 20.01
C GLY A 7 19.13 -6.84 19.46
N ARG A 8 17.89 -7.05 19.92
CA ARG A 8 17.12 -8.28 19.62
C ARG A 8 16.24 -8.17 18.37
N GLN A 9 15.67 -7.02 18.07
CA GLN A 9 14.58 -6.85 17.10
C GLN A 9 14.78 -5.67 16.14
N THR A 10 15.91 -4.98 16.19
CA THR A 10 16.16 -3.82 15.35
C THR A 10 17.25 -4.14 14.31
N VAL A 11 17.02 -3.70 13.10
CA VAL A 11 17.99 -3.75 12.01
C VAL A 11 18.24 -2.32 11.54
N ALA A 12 19.52 -1.94 11.48
CA ALA A 12 19.94 -0.69 10.86
C ALA A 12 20.39 -0.96 9.42
N LEU A 13 19.81 -0.26 8.48
CA LEU A 13 20.21 -0.32 7.08
C LEU A 13 21.40 0.61 6.85
N ALA A 14 22.47 0.11 6.23
CA ALA A 14 23.66 0.92 5.92
C ALA A 14 23.32 2.03 4.88
N HIS A 15 22.43 1.69 3.97
CA HIS A 15 21.88 2.61 2.97
C HIS A 15 20.36 2.53 3.03
N PRO A 16 19.72 3.35 3.86
CA PRO A 16 18.27 3.32 3.98
C PRO A 16 17.64 3.82 2.66
N PRO A 17 16.57 3.15 2.19
CA PRO A 17 15.83 3.63 1.03
C PRO A 17 15.08 4.92 1.36
N SER A 18 14.80 5.71 0.33
CA SER A 18 13.94 6.87 0.42
C SER A 18 12.52 6.53 -0.04
N VAL A 19 11.53 7.18 0.54
CA VAL A 19 10.15 7.11 0.07
C VAL A 19 10.04 8.05 -1.13
N ALA A 20 9.89 7.49 -2.33
CA ALA A 20 9.77 8.26 -3.57
C ALA A 20 8.38 8.89 -3.74
N GLY A 21 7.34 8.16 -3.32
CA GLY A 21 5.95 8.65 -3.36
C GLY A 21 5.11 7.98 -2.29
N HIS A 22 4.05 8.64 -1.89
CA HIS A 22 3.05 8.07 -0.97
C HIS A 22 1.66 8.57 -1.34
N ALA A 23 0.65 7.75 -1.10
CA ALA A 23 -0.75 8.16 -1.26
C ALA A 23 -1.63 7.49 -0.21
N ASN A 24 -2.72 8.15 0.08
CA ASN A 24 -3.75 7.64 0.97
C ASN A 24 -5.13 7.79 0.32
N VAL A 25 -5.89 6.71 0.37
CA VAL A 25 -7.22 6.59 -0.20
C VAL A 25 -8.15 6.10 0.89
N VAL A 26 -9.25 6.78 1.10
CA VAL A 26 -10.15 6.50 2.22
C VAL A 26 -11.61 6.52 1.79
N GLY A 27 -12.47 5.97 2.64
CA GLY A 27 -13.91 6.00 2.46
C GLY A 27 -14.55 7.25 3.07
N LYS A 28 -15.88 7.27 3.01
CA LYS A 28 -16.73 8.37 3.46
C LYS A 28 -16.47 8.78 4.90
N LYS A 29 -16.38 7.81 5.80
CA LYS A 29 -16.25 8.06 7.24
C LYS A 29 -14.99 8.86 7.59
N GLU A 30 -13.87 8.54 6.97
CA GLU A 30 -12.63 9.28 7.14
C GLU A 30 -12.72 10.67 6.47
N GLY A 31 -13.43 10.76 5.35
CA GLY A 31 -13.70 12.03 4.65
C GLY A 31 -14.58 13.00 5.44
N GLU A 32 -15.37 12.52 6.38
CA GLU A 32 -16.16 13.34 7.33
C GLU A 32 -15.40 13.68 8.61
N GLY A 33 -14.20 13.13 8.77
CA GLY A 33 -13.37 13.30 9.95
C GLY A 33 -12.48 14.55 9.93
N PRO A 34 -11.78 14.81 11.04
CA PRO A 34 -10.94 16.00 11.18
C PRO A 34 -9.71 16.02 10.26
N LEU A 35 -9.33 14.88 9.70
CA LEU A 35 -8.19 14.74 8.79
C LEU A 35 -8.58 14.71 7.31
N ALA A 36 -9.84 15.02 6.97
CA ALA A 36 -10.35 14.95 5.60
C ALA A 36 -9.45 15.67 4.57
N ALA A 37 -8.95 16.84 4.92
CA ALA A 37 -8.07 17.63 4.04
C ALA A 37 -6.66 17.02 3.82
N CYS A 38 -6.32 15.96 4.55
CA CYS A 38 -5.02 15.29 4.46
C CYS A 38 -5.03 14.09 3.51
N PHE A 39 -6.19 13.65 3.05
CA PHE A 39 -6.31 12.49 2.18
C PHE A 39 -6.25 12.86 0.70
N ASP A 40 -5.56 12.04 -0.07
CA ASP A 40 -5.40 12.24 -1.51
C ASP A 40 -6.68 11.93 -2.31
N TYR A 41 -7.46 10.97 -1.82
CA TYR A 41 -8.73 10.60 -2.41
C TYR A 41 -9.70 10.12 -1.33
N ILE A 42 -10.94 10.59 -1.43
CA ILE A 42 -12.05 10.20 -0.55
C ILE A 42 -13.19 9.69 -1.43
N ASP A 43 -13.60 8.43 -1.23
CA ASP A 43 -14.82 7.92 -1.85
C ASP A 43 -16.01 8.19 -0.93
N VAL A 44 -16.98 8.93 -1.45
CA VAL A 44 -18.14 9.38 -0.67
C VAL A 44 -19.18 8.29 -0.39
N ASN A 45 -19.05 7.14 -1.05
CA ASN A 45 -20.01 6.03 -0.95
C ASN A 45 -19.38 4.75 -0.39
N ASP A 46 -18.09 4.75 -0.05
CA ASP A 46 -17.30 3.59 0.40
C ASP A 46 -17.22 2.42 -0.60
N ALA A 47 -17.92 2.53 -1.73
CA ALA A 47 -18.04 1.44 -2.70
C ALA A 47 -17.05 1.54 -3.87
N PHE A 48 -16.41 2.68 -4.07
CA PHE A 48 -15.50 2.93 -5.21
C PHE A 48 -16.11 2.56 -6.57
N GLY A 49 -17.44 2.69 -6.69
CA GLY A 49 -18.20 2.31 -7.89
C GLY A 49 -18.42 0.82 -8.07
N GLU A 50 -18.05 0.00 -7.10
CA GLU A 50 -18.09 -1.46 -7.18
C GLU A 50 -19.29 -2.07 -6.44
N SER A 51 -19.58 -3.34 -6.75
CA SER A 51 -20.77 -4.03 -6.23
C SER A 51 -20.51 -4.93 -5.02
N THR A 52 -19.25 -5.21 -4.67
CA THR A 52 -18.86 -6.01 -3.51
C THR A 52 -17.71 -5.37 -2.77
N TRP A 53 -17.58 -5.69 -1.49
CA TRP A 53 -16.52 -5.14 -0.65
C TRP A 53 -15.11 -5.52 -1.12
N GLU A 54 -14.90 -6.73 -1.60
CA GLU A 54 -13.62 -7.18 -2.14
C GLU A 54 -13.22 -6.39 -3.40
N LYS A 55 -14.19 -6.10 -4.26
CA LYS A 55 -13.95 -5.26 -5.44
C LYS A 55 -13.68 -3.81 -5.05
N SER A 56 -14.42 -3.28 -4.05
CA SER A 56 -14.20 -1.93 -3.54
C SER A 56 -12.81 -1.79 -2.93
N GLU A 57 -12.37 -2.76 -2.13
CA GLU A 57 -11.02 -2.76 -1.56
C GLU A 57 -9.94 -2.88 -2.64
N ARG A 58 -10.15 -3.72 -3.65
CA ARG A 58 -9.28 -3.78 -4.83
C ARG A 58 -9.15 -2.42 -5.52
N ALA A 59 -10.28 -1.77 -5.80
CA ALA A 59 -10.30 -0.45 -6.44
C ALA A 59 -9.61 0.61 -5.59
N MET A 60 -9.80 0.57 -4.27
CA MET A 60 -9.09 1.42 -3.31
C MET A 60 -7.57 1.23 -3.39
N GLN A 61 -7.10 -0.02 -3.38
CA GLN A 61 -5.66 -0.33 -3.47
C GLN A 61 -5.07 0.12 -4.82
N GLN A 62 -5.77 -0.14 -5.93
CA GLN A 62 -5.35 0.31 -7.26
C GLN A 62 -5.25 1.83 -7.34
N LYS A 63 -6.22 2.54 -6.77
CA LYS A 63 -6.22 4.01 -6.73
C LYS A 63 -5.05 4.54 -5.91
N ALA A 64 -4.80 3.97 -4.73
CA ALA A 64 -3.68 4.36 -3.87
C ALA A 64 -2.33 4.14 -4.57
N LEU A 65 -2.15 2.98 -5.21
CA LEU A 65 -0.92 2.67 -5.95
C LEU A 65 -0.71 3.63 -7.12
N ALA A 66 -1.75 3.89 -7.93
CA ALA A 66 -1.67 4.82 -9.05
C ALA A 66 -1.25 6.23 -8.60
N LEU A 67 -1.87 6.75 -7.53
CA LEU A 67 -1.53 8.06 -6.97
C LEU A 67 -0.11 8.10 -6.38
N ALA A 68 0.33 7.03 -5.73
CA ALA A 68 1.68 6.95 -5.20
C ALA A 68 2.74 6.96 -6.31
N LEU A 69 2.51 6.21 -7.40
CA LEU A 69 3.38 6.19 -8.56
C LEU A 69 3.40 7.54 -9.29
N GLU A 70 2.25 8.18 -9.45
CA GLU A 70 2.17 9.53 -10.02
C GLU A 70 3.02 10.54 -9.22
N LYS A 71 2.93 10.50 -7.89
CA LYS A 71 3.72 11.36 -7.00
C LYS A 71 5.21 11.02 -6.97
N ALA A 72 5.56 9.76 -7.19
CA ALA A 72 6.97 9.35 -7.29
C ALA A 72 7.67 9.96 -8.51
N GLY A 73 6.91 10.28 -9.56
CA GLY A 73 7.41 10.97 -10.74
C GLY A 73 7.76 10.05 -11.92
N PRO A 74 8.09 10.63 -13.08
CA PRO A 74 8.41 9.89 -14.29
C PRO A 74 9.73 9.12 -14.13
N GLY A 75 9.71 7.85 -14.49
CA GLY A 75 10.85 6.92 -14.34
C GLY A 75 10.70 5.95 -13.19
N GLU A 76 9.82 6.23 -12.22
CA GLU A 76 9.52 5.37 -11.08
C GLU A 76 8.31 4.44 -11.36
N GLY A 77 7.85 4.40 -12.59
CA GLY A 77 6.65 3.61 -12.96
C GLY A 77 6.89 2.12 -13.07
N GLN A 78 8.13 1.65 -13.01
CA GLN A 78 8.46 0.23 -13.02
C GLN A 78 8.74 -0.24 -11.59
N LEU A 79 7.88 -1.12 -11.10
CA LEU A 79 8.04 -1.73 -9.79
C LEU A 79 8.83 -3.05 -9.92
N ASP A 80 9.87 -3.20 -9.13
CA ASP A 80 10.58 -4.47 -9.01
C ASP A 80 9.78 -5.48 -8.18
N TRP A 81 9.10 -5.00 -7.14
CA TRP A 81 8.35 -5.80 -6.18
C TRP A 81 7.13 -5.05 -5.66
N LEU A 82 6.07 -5.78 -5.38
CA LEU A 82 4.89 -5.27 -4.70
C LEU A 82 4.61 -6.10 -3.44
N PHE A 83 4.56 -5.43 -2.30
CA PHE A 83 4.16 -6.01 -1.01
C PHE A 83 2.83 -5.40 -0.62
N ALA A 84 1.80 -6.21 -0.55
CA ALA A 84 0.48 -5.73 -0.14
C ALA A 84 -0.33 -6.81 0.57
N GLY A 85 -1.31 -6.41 1.32
CA GLY A 85 -2.27 -7.27 1.99
C GLY A 85 -3.59 -6.56 2.21
N ASP A 86 -4.57 -7.31 2.60
CA ASP A 86 -5.92 -6.81 2.90
C ASP A 86 -6.48 -7.45 4.17
N LEU A 87 -7.57 -6.93 4.67
CA LEU A 87 -8.23 -7.42 5.87
C LEU A 87 -9.50 -8.22 5.57
N LEU A 88 -10.09 -8.02 4.41
CA LEU A 88 -11.38 -8.59 4.10
C LEU A 88 -11.32 -10.10 3.85
N ASN A 89 -10.38 -10.55 3.04
CA ASN A 89 -10.41 -11.92 2.55
C ASN A 89 -9.03 -12.50 2.20
N GLN A 90 -8.09 -12.45 3.13
CA GLN A 90 -6.81 -13.18 3.06
C GLN A 90 -6.03 -12.96 1.75
N CYS A 91 -5.74 -11.70 1.40
CA CYS A 91 -5.03 -11.30 0.19
C CYS A 91 -5.79 -11.50 -1.13
N VAL A 92 -7.11 -11.72 -1.12
CA VAL A 92 -7.90 -11.80 -2.34
C VAL A 92 -7.90 -10.46 -3.07
N SER A 93 -8.29 -9.38 -2.38
CA SER A 93 -8.34 -8.04 -2.96
C SER A 93 -6.96 -7.57 -3.43
N SER A 94 -5.93 -7.81 -2.62
CA SER A 94 -4.55 -7.47 -2.95
C SER A 94 -4.01 -8.24 -4.15
N SER A 95 -4.31 -9.53 -4.26
CA SER A 95 -3.89 -10.35 -5.40
C SER A 95 -4.52 -9.87 -6.71
N PHE A 96 -5.80 -9.52 -6.69
CA PHE A 96 -6.47 -8.95 -7.86
C PHE A 96 -5.98 -7.53 -8.20
N ALA A 97 -5.65 -6.72 -7.19
CA ALA A 97 -5.05 -5.41 -7.43
C ALA A 97 -3.66 -5.51 -8.05
N ALA A 98 -2.83 -6.42 -7.52
CA ALA A 98 -1.46 -6.66 -7.98
C ALA A 98 -1.37 -7.20 -9.41
N ARG A 99 -2.37 -7.98 -9.87
CA ARG A 99 -2.37 -8.60 -11.20
C ARG A 99 -2.18 -7.60 -12.34
N GLU A 100 -2.60 -6.37 -12.17
CA GLU A 100 -2.49 -5.33 -13.21
C GLU A 100 -1.11 -4.68 -13.27
N GLN A 101 -0.25 -4.90 -12.25
CA GLN A 101 1.03 -4.21 -12.13
C GLN A 101 2.20 -4.89 -12.87
N GLN A 102 2.01 -6.13 -13.32
CA GLN A 102 3.02 -6.89 -14.05
C GLN A 102 4.39 -7.00 -13.33
N CYS A 103 4.38 -6.95 -12.01
CA CYS A 103 5.56 -7.13 -11.18
C CYS A 103 5.36 -8.28 -10.18
N PRO A 104 6.44 -8.87 -9.65
CA PRO A 104 6.36 -9.85 -8.59
C PRO A 104 5.59 -9.32 -7.38
N PHE A 105 4.68 -10.13 -6.86
CA PHE A 105 3.80 -9.78 -5.75
C PHE A 105 4.01 -10.69 -4.55
N PHE A 106 4.13 -10.10 -3.38
CA PHE A 106 4.14 -10.78 -2.10
C PHE A 106 2.88 -10.39 -1.31
N GLY A 107 1.98 -11.34 -1.15
CA GLY A 107 0.80 -11.19 -0.29
C GLY A 107 1.19 -11.27 1.18
N LEU A 108 0.86 -10.24 1.93
CA LEU A 108 1.10 -10.14 3.36
C LEU A 108 -0.19 -10.37 4.13
N TYR A 109 -0.13 -11.19 5.17
CA TYR A 109 -1.29 -11.54 5.95
C TYR A 109 -1.06 -11.34 7.44
N GLY A 110 -0.89 -10.08 7.81
CA GLY A 110 -0.60 -9.66 9.18
C GLY A 110 -1.68 -8.77 9.80
N ALA A 111 -2.87 -8.68 9.20
CA ALA A 111 -3.92 -7.75 9.62
C ALA A 111 -3.36 -6.32 9.76
N CYS A 112 -3.54 -5.66 10.90
CA CYS A 112 -3.04 -4.29 11.11
C CYS A 112 -1.50 -4.17 11.03
N SER A 113 -0.75 -5.27 11.20
CA SER A 113 0.70 -5.26 11.08
C SER A 113 1.20 -5.30 9.62
N THR A 114 0.32 -5.56 8.64
CA THR A 114 0.65 -5.64 7.22
C THR A 114 1.42 -4.41 6.72
N MET A 115 1.04 -3.22 7.16
CA MET A 115 1.73 -1.98 6.80
C MET A 115 3.18 -1.98 7.28
N GLY A 116 3.42 -2.28 8.56
CA GLY A 116 4.78 -2.33 9.11
C GLY A 116 5.62 -3.45 8.50
N GLU A 117 5.02 -4.60 8.24
CA GLU A 117 5.63 -5.73 7.57
C GLU A 117 6.03 -5.38 6.13
N GLY A 118 5.12 -4.79 5.36
CA GLY A 118 5.38 -4.34 4.00
C GLY A 118 6.51 -3.31 3.91
N LEU A 119 6.50 -2.31 4.79
CA LEU A 119 7.57 -1.31 4.86
C LEU A 119 8.93 -1.93 5.23
N ALA A 120 8.95 -2.88 6.17
CA ALA A 120 10.17 -3.55 6.57
C ALA A 120 10.76 -4.41 5.44
N LEU A 121 9.91 -5.17 4.73
CA LEU A 121 10.32 -6.01 3.60
C LEU A 121 10.77 -5.16 2.41
N ALA A 122 10.04 -4.11 2.08
CA ALA A 122 10.41 -3.21 0.98
C ALA A 122 11.72 -2.44 1.24
N ALA A 123 12.08 -2.24 2.51
CA ALA A 123 13.33 -1.56 2.88
C ALA A 123 14.56 -2.48 2.87
N MET A 124 14.39 -3.78 2.82
CA MET A 124 15.48 -4.78 2.81
C MET A 124 15.83 -5.24 1.42
#